data_942c349d83e49ea61dbc9dd70fa0c3ad
#
_entry.id   942c349d83e49ea61dbc9dd70fa0c3ad
#
_cell.length_a   1.000
_cell.length_b   1.000
_cell.length_c   1.000
_cell.angle_alpha   90.00
_cell.angle_beta   90.00
_cell.angle_gamma   90.00
#
_symmetry.space_group_name_H-M   'P 1'
#
loop_
_entity.id
_entity.type
_entity.pdbx_description
1 polymer ?
#
loop_
_entity_poly.entity_id
_entity_poly.type
_entity_poly.pdbx_seq_one_letter_code
_entity_poly.pdbx_strand_id
1 'polypeptide(L)'
;MGLVKNEKVINIMQRTLNYVDSRLINHGTRVAYLIFKTLKPQNKYDDRQLRDICILAMLHDIGAYKTEEIDKMVLFETINVWEHSIYGYLFLKYFSPLKELSPAILFHHADCGDLNYISPSHRELAQIISLCDRADVFSQTSNDLNGFYKYIEKHRDKKFFSEIINMFLSANIDFGKIDEGINSDKDFIGTFYETPMSAKEADEYIKMTIFSIEFRSSFTVIHTIATACISRILAELSGFNESDIEKVVIGAMLHDIGKIGIPISILESPNKLDAKEMEIMRTHVEITEKILSENVGEDVKTIAVNHHERLDGSGYLKKISAPDISTFDRILIVADIFSALYGVRSYKGVFSKEKIVDTLNDMSTQGYIDSNIVSLAMNNFEYIVKELENESKPIIETYNKLHDEYSKILENVGKSKFEDIDVS
;
A
#
# COMPACT_ATOMS: atom_id res chain seq x y z
N MET A 1 -7.33 -12.07 12.82
CA MET A 1 -6.51 -12.35 11.63
C MET A 1 -5.33 -13.27 11.93
N GLY A 2 -5.57 -14.57 12.08
CA GLY A 2 -4.53 -15.60 12.24
C GLY A 2 -4.12 -16.26 10.92
N LEU A 3 -4.67 -15.82 9.78
CA LEU A 3 -4.53 -16.49 8.49
C LEU A 3 -3.31 -15.99 7.67
N VAL A 4 -2.71 -14.86 8.02
CA VAL A 4 -1.48 -14.36 7.40
C VAL A 4 -0.34 -14.44 8.41
N LYS A 5 0.69 -15.23 8.13
CA LYS A 5 1.89 -15.31 8.98
C LYS A 5 2.70 -14.01 8.89
N ASN A 6 3.33 -13.59 9.99
CA ASN A 6 4.06 -12.32 10.09
C ASN A 6 5.11 -12.12 8.99
N GLU A 7 5.89 -13.15 8.68
CA GLU A 7 6.87 -13.13 7.58
C GLU A 7 6.23 -12.84 6.21
N LYS A 8 4.95 -13.19 6.04
CA LYS A 8 4.20 -13.02 4.79
C LYS A 8 3.67 -11.60 4.60
N VAL A 9 3.46 -10.86 5.69
CA VAL A 9 3.01 -9.46 5.65
C VAL A 9 4.02 -8.59 4.91
N ILE A 10 5.31 -8.67 5.30
CA ILE A 10 6.39 -7.93 4.63
C ILE A 10 6.52 -8.33 3.16
N ASN A 11 6.39 -9.63 2.87
CA ASN A 11 6.43 -10.12 1.48
C ASN A 11 5.26 -9.56 0.64
N ILE A 12 4.05 -9.47 1.19
CA ILE A 12 2.90 -8.86 0.51
C ILE A 12 3.20 -7.38 0.22
N MET A 13 3.65 -6.62 1.23
CA MET A 13 4.03 -5.22 1.05
C MET A 13 5.09 -5.05 -0.04
N GLN A 14 6.19 -5.79 0.06
CA GLN A 14 7.30 -5.72 -0.91
C GLN A 14 6.85 -6.08 -2.33
N ARG A 15 6.09 -7.18 -2.50
CA ARG A 15 5.58 -7.57 -3.81
C ARG A 15 4.63 -6.51 -4.38
N THR A 16 3.76 -5.94 -3.53
CA THR A 16 2.83 -4.87 -3.93
C THR A 16 3.60 -3.66 -4.45
N LEU A 17 4.59 -3.18 -3.69
CA LEU A 17 5.41 -2.02 -4.07
C LEU A 17 6.18 -2.25 -5.38
N ASN A 18 6.68 -3.45 -5.62
CA ASN A 18 7.43 -3.79 -6.83
C ASN A 18 6.56 -3.74 -8.12
N TYR A 19 5.23 -3.73 -8.01
CA TYR A 19 4.34 -3.59 -9.17
C TYR A 19 4.04 -2.13 -9.54
N VAL A 20 4.44 -1.16 -8.71
CA VAL A 20 4.20 0.27 -9.02
C VAL A 20 5.00 0.73 -10.22
N ASP A 21 6.29 0.43 -10.22
CA ASP A 21 7.18 0.75 -11.35
C ASP A 21 8.34 -0.26 -11.42
N SER A 22 8.55 -0.82 -12.61
CA SER A 22 9.61 -1.81 -12.83
C SER A 22 11.03 -1.29 -12.57
N ARG A 23 11.23 0.02 -12.63
CA ARG A 23 12.53 0.68 -12.35
C ARG A 23 12.85 0.71 -10.86
N LEU A 24 11.83 0.60 -10.01
CA LEU A 24 11.94 0.62 -8.55
C LEU A 24 11.89 -0.78 -7.93
N ILE A 25 11.97 -1.85 -8.75
CA ILE A 25 11.97 -3.23 -8.22
C ILE A 25 13.07 -3.38 -7.18
N ASN A 26 12.66 -3.82 -5.98
CA ASN A 26 13.52 -4.00 -4.80
C ASN A 26 14.24 -2.73 -4.28
N HIS A 27 14.04 -1.54 -4.87
CA HIS A 27 14.64 -0.32 -4.39
C HIS A 27 14.42 -0.12 -2.88
N GLY A 28 13.16 -0.09 -2.44
CA GLY A 28 12.86 0.07 -1.02
C GLY A 28 13.51 -0.99 -0.12
N THR A 29 13.60 -2.24 -0.59
CA THR A 29 14.26 -3.32 0.18
C THR A 29 15.78 -3.14 0.22
N ARG A 30 16.41 -2.66 -0.87
CA ARG A 30 17.84 -2.34 -0.87
C ARG A 30 18.14 -1.18 0.07
N VAL A 31 17.30 -0.13 0.08
CA VAL A 31 17.42 0.98 1.04
C VAL A 31 17.27 0.49 2.48
N ALA A 32 16.28 -0.38 2.75
CA ALA A 32 16.12 -1.01 4.07
C ALA A 32 17.35 -1.82 4.49
N TYR A 33 17.95 -2.58 3.57
CA TYR A 33 19.17 -3.33 3.84
C TYR A 33 20.37 -2.42 4.14
N LEU A 34 20.56 -1.35 3.37
CA LEU A 34 21.60 -0.35 3.61
C LEU A 34 21.46 0.31 4.99
N ILE A 35 20.24 0.65 5.37
CA ILE A 35 19.91 1.19 6.71
C ILE A 35 20.21 0.16 7.80
N PHE A 36 19.80 -1.08 7.62
CA PHE A 36 20.11 -2.16 8.55
C PHE A 36 21.62 -2.29 8.76
N LYS A 37 22.42 -2.36 7.67
CA LYS A 37 23.87 -2.46 7.75
C LYS A 37 24.50 -1.25 8.45
N THR A 38 23.91 -0.06 8.32
CA THR A 38 24.37 1.17 8.94
C THR A 38 24.03 1.23 10.43
N LEU A 39 22.83 0.83 10.83
CA LEU A 39 22.32 0.99 12.20
C LEU A 39 22.62 -0.21 13.13
N LYS A 40 22.63 -1.44 12.62
CA LYS A 40 22.83 -2.65 13.44
C LYS A 40 24.12 -2.59 14.27
N PRO A 41 25.29 -2.16 13.71
CA PRO A 41 26.53 -2.06 14.47
C PRO A 41 26.50 -1.01 15.59
N GLN A 42 25.57 -0.06 15.55
CA GLN A 42 25.46 0.99 16.57
C GLN A 42 24.88 0.48 17.91
N ASN A 43 24.21 -0.68 17.90
CA ASN A 43 23.53 -1.27 19.08
C ASN A 43 22.58 -0.29 19.80
N LYS A 44 21.99 0.65 19.07
CA LYS A 44 21.08 1.69 19.57
C LYS A 44 19.63 1.22 19.60
N TYR A 45 19.27 0.32 18.69
CA TYR A 45 17.92 -0.15 18.47
C TYR A 45 17.82 -1.64 18.74
N ASP A 46 16.74 -2.09 19.38
CA ASP A 46 16.39 -3.52 19.45
C ASP A 46 15.90 -4.04 18.09
N ASP A 47 15.72 -5.35 17.96
CA ASP A 47 15.35 -5.97 16.69
C ASP A 47 13.97 -5.53 16.20
N ARG A 48 13.01 -5.24 17.11
CA ARG A 48 11.68 -4.73 16.74
C ARG A 48 11.79 -3.30 16.20
N GLN A 49 12.49 -2.44 16.90
CA GLN A 49 12.71 -1.05 16.47
C GLN A 49 13.44 -1.02 15.12
N LEU A 50 14.46 -1.87 14.96
CA LEU A 50 15.23 -1.94 13.72
C LEU A 50 14.39 -2.50 12.55
N ARG A 51 13.53 -3.50 12.80
CA ARG A 51 12.54 -3.97 11.83
C ARG A 51 11.62 -2.83 11.37
N ASP A 52 11.07 -2.07 12.32
CA ASP A 52 10.12 -0.98 12.01
C ASP A 52 10.81 0.15 11.23
N ILE A 53 12.08 0.46 11.55
CA ILE A 53 12.90 1.41 10.78
C ILE A 53 13.17 0.88 9.36
N CYS A 54 13.47 -0.41 9.20
CA CYS A 54 13.67 -1.02 7.88
C CYS A 54 12.37 -1.02 7.06
N ILE A 55 11.20 -1.27 7.68
CA ILE A 55 9.91 -1.16 7.01
C ILE A 55 9.64 0.30 6.62
N LEU A 56 9.90 1.26 7.50
CA LEU A 56 9.81 2.69 7.19
C LEU A 56 10.65 3.05 5.96
N ALA A 57 11.89 2.57 5.93
CA ALA A 57 12.81 2.79 4.82
C ALA A 57 12.32 2.15 3.51
N MET A 58 11.76 0.94 3.58
CA MET A 58 11.14 0.29 2.42
C MET A 58 9.98 1.11 1.85
N LEU A 59 9.29 1.87 2.69
CA LEU A 59 8.12 2.67 2.37
C LEU A 59 8.42 4.15 2.14
N HIS A 60 9.68 4.59 2.13
CA HIS A 60 10.01 6.02 2.15
C HIS A 60 9.39 6.82 1.00
N ASP A 61 9.22 6.18 -0.15
CA ASP A 61 8.65 6.78 -1.36
C ASP A 61 7.16 6.45 -1.59
N ILE A 62 6.47 5.91 -0.59
CA ILE A 62 5.06 5.51 -0.74
C ILE A 62 4.15 6.67 -1.20
N GLY A 63 4.51 7.91 -0.87
CA GLY A 63 3.78 9.10 -1.32
C GLY A 63 3.94 9.41 -2.81
N ALA A 64 5.00 8.93 -3.46
CA ALA A 64 5.22 9.14 -4.90
C ALA A 64 4.18 8.43 -5.76
N TYR A 65 3.56 7.37 -5.25
CA TYR A 65 2.51 6.63 -5.93
C TYR A 65 1.23 7.44 -6.16
N LYS A 66 1.02 8.51 -5.37
CA LYS A 66 -0.08 9.46 -5.54
C LYS A 66 0.22 10.55 -6.57
N THR A 67 1.48 10.97 -6.65
CA THR A 67 1.86 12.21 -7.37
C THR A 67 2.34 11.98 -8.80
N GLU A 68 2.45 10.72 -9.27
CA GLU A 68 3.07 10.35 -10.56
C GLU A 68 4.52 10.90 -10.73
N GLU A 69 5.20 11.18 -9.61
CA GLU A 69 6.55 11.75 -9.60
C GLU A 69 7.66 10.74 -9.87
N ILE A 70 7.32 9.46 -10.09
CA ILE A 70 8.29 8.38 -10.30
C ILE A 70 9.27 8.71 -11.42
N ASP A 71 8.81 9.33 -12.51
CA ASP A 71 9.70 9.76 -13.59
C ASP A 71 10.73 10.79 -13.15
N LYS A 72 10.36 11.69 -12.24
CA LYS A 72 11.25 12.71 -11.68
C LYS A 72 12.24 12.12 -10.68
N MET A 73 11.81 11.13 -9.89
CA MET A 73 12.67 10.43 -8.92
C MET A 73 13.81 9.67 -9.60
N VAL A 74 13.51 8.97 -10.70
CA VAL A 74 14.50 8.21 -11.48
C VAL A 74 15.54 9.13 -12.14
N LEU A 75 15.18 10.38 -12.47
CA LEU A 75 16.04 11.33 -13.19
C LEU A 75 16.90 12.22 -12.26
N PHE A 76 16.88 12.04 -10.95
CA PHE A 76 17.59 12.91 -9.96
C PHE A 76 17.17 14.39 -9.97
N GLU A 77 16.27 14.81 -10.84
CA GLU A 77 15.83 16.19 -10.98
C GLU A 77 14.45 16.38 -10.32
N THR A 78 14.45 16.50 -9.01
CA THR A 78 13.22 16.84 -8.28
C THR A 78 13.09 18.34 -8.15
N ILE A 79 12.23 18.93 -8.97
CA ILE A 79 11.87 20.35 -8.85
C ILE A 79 10.93 20.56 -7.64
N ASN A 80 10.20 19.53 -7.20
CA ASN A 80 9.29 19.60 -6.04
C ASN A 80 9.32 18.28 -5.23
N VAL A 81 10.37 18.10 -4.43
CA VAL A 81 10.57 16.90 -3.58
C VAL A 81 9.57 16.77 -2.44
N TRP A 82 8.80 17.83 -2.15
CA TRP A 82 7.97 17.87 -0.95
C TRP A 82 6.63 17.18 -1.11
N GLU A 83 6.08 17.12 -2.31
CA GLU A 83 4.75 16.54 -2.51
C GLU A 83 4.68 15.08 -2.07
N HIS A 84 5.60 14.24 -2.54
CA HIS A 84 5.61 12.83 -2.14
C HIS A 84 6.01 12.63 -0.67
N SER A 85 6.94 13.46 -0.15
CA SER A 85 7.34 13.41 1.25
C SER A 85 6.17 13.75 2.19
N ILE A 86 5.37 14.79 1.84
CA ILE A 86 4.18 15.17 2.61
C ILE A 86 3.11 14.07 2.54
N TYR A 87 2.82 13.55 1.33
CA TYR A 87 1.86 12.45 1.19
C TYR A 87 2.32 11.18 1.90
N GLY A 88 3.60 10.81 1.80
CA GLY A 88 4.17 9.66 2.50
C GLY A 88 4.07 9.80 4.01
N TYR A 89 4.44 10.96 4.55
CA TYR A 89 4.30 11.28 5.97
C TYR A 89 2.85 11.15 6.45
N LEU A 90 1.91 11.83 5.79
CA LEU A 90 0.51 11.83 6.19
C LEU A 90 -0.13 10.46 6.05
N PHE A 91 0.21 9.73 4.99
CA PHE A 91 -0.25 8.36 4.81
C PHE A 91 0.22 7.46 5.97
N LEU A 92 1.51 7.49 6.31
CA LEU A 92 2.06 6.70 7.41
C LEU A 92 1.53 7.16 8.78
N LYS A 93 1.33 8.45 8.99
CA LYS A 93 0.74 9.03 10.22
C LYS A 93 -0.67 8.48 10.48
N TYR A 94 -1.51 8.37 9.45
CA TYR A 94 -2.92 8.05 9.60
C TYR A 94 -3.26 6.57 9.38
N PHE A 95 -2.49 5.86 8.57
CA PHE A 95 -2.86 4.53 8.09
C PHE A 95 -1.83 3.44 8.41
N SER A 96 -0.79 3.72 9.20
CA SER A 96 0.23 2.73 9.50
C SER A 96 0.54 2.60 11.00
N PRO A 97 1.09 1.47 11.44
CA PRO A 97 1.63 1.34 12.79
C PRO A 97 2.94 2.12 13.01
N LEU A 98 3.49 2.75 11.94
CA LEU A 98 4.74 3.52 11.96
C LEU A 98 4.53 5.03 12.17
N LYS A 99 3.37 5.44 12.67
CA LYS A 99 3.02 6.86 12.78
C LYS A 99 4.06 7.67 13.56
N GLU A 100 4.63 7.11 14.62
CA GLU A 100 5.64 7.77 15.45
C GLU A 100 6.98 7.99 14.72
N LEU A 101 7.25 7.20 13.67
CA LEU A 101 8.45 7.32 12.83
C LEU A 101 8.20 8.15 11.57
N SER A 102 6.93 8.38 11.22
CA SER A 102 6.52 9.03 9.97
C SER A 102 7.12 10.43 9.74
N PRO A 103 7.44 11.28 10.77
CA PRO A 103 8.12 12.54 10.54
C PRO A 103 9.45 12.42 9.81
N ALA A 104 10.15 11.27 9.95
CA ALA A 104 11.38 11.04 9.20
C ALA A 104 11.13 11.03 7.67
N ILE A 105 9.95 10.58 7.24
CA ILE A 105 9.59 10.56 5.81
C ILE A 105 9.29 11.97 5.30
N LEU A 106 8.66 12.83 6.10
CA LEU A 106 8.44 14.21 5.70
C LEU A 106 9.75 14.92 5.33
N PHE A 107 10.81 14.65 6.09
CA PHE A 107 12.07 15.38 6.00
C PHE A 107 13.22 14.60 5.34
N HIS A 108 12.97 13.46 4.70
CA HIS A 108 14.07 12.64 4.15
C HIS A 108 14.81 13.28 2.96
N HIS A 109 14.26 14.34 2.36
CA HIS A 109 14.95 15.14 1.34
C HIS A 109 15.47 16.49 1.85
N ALA A 110 15.25 16.82 3.12
CA ALA A 110 15.64 18.09 3.70
C ALA A 110 17.16 18.16 3.90
N ASP A 111 17.73 19.36 3.71
CA ASP A 111 19.13 19.66 4.00
C ASP A 111 19.35 19.85 5.52
N CYS A 112 20.60 19.72 6.00
CA CYS A 112 20.94 19.82 7.42
C CYS A 112 20.35 21.07 8.11
N GLY A 113 20.34 22.22 7.42
CA GLY A 113 19.85 23.48 7.97
C GLY A 113 18.35 23.47 8.29
N ASP A 114 17.58 22.71 7.52
CA ASP A 114 16.12 22.63 7.62
C ASP A 114 15.67 21.66 8.72
N LEU A 115 16.60 20.83 9.25
CA LEU A 115 16.30 19.78 10.23
C LEU A 115 16.47 20.21 11.69
N ASN A 116 16.77 21.48 11.97
CA ASN A 116 17.02 21.94 13.33
C ASN A 116 15.74 21.99 14.20
N TYR A 117 14.56 21.95 13.60
CA TYR A 117 13.27 22.09 14.27
C TYR A 117 12.60 20.77 14.63
N ILE A 118 13.16 19.65 14.18
CA ILE A 118 12.61 18.31 14.46
C ILE A 118 13.41 17.58 15.54
N SER A 119 12.81 16.57 16.14
CA SER A 119 13.49 15.79 17.20
C SER A 119 14.79 15.16 16.69
N PRO A 120 15.81 14.99 17.55
CA PRO A 120 17.08 14.37 17.13
C PRO A 120 16.93 12.99 16.52
N SER A 121 15.98 12.17 17.01
CA SER A 121 15.71 10.84 16.48
C SER A 121 15.12 10.86 15.08
N HIS A 122 14.12 11.72 14.82
CA HIS A 122 13.55 11.87 13.49
C HIS A 122 14.54 12.46 12.49
N ARG A 123 15.37 13.41 12.94
CA ARG A 123 16.46 13.99 12.14
C ARG A 123 17.47 12.94 11.70
N GLU A 124 17.90 12.09 12.64
CA GLU A 124 18.83 10.99 12.34
C GLU A 124 18.23 10.03 11.30
N LEU A 125 16.98 9.58 11.52
CA LEU A 125 16.32 8.66 10.59
C LEU A 125 16.08 9.28 9.21
N ALA A 126 15.63 10.53 9.13
CA ALA A 126 15.43 11.24 7.86
C ALA A 126 16.74 11.29 7.05
N GLN A 127 17.86 11.63 7.72
CA GLN A 127 19.15 11.74 7.07
C GLN A 127 19.75 10.38 6.66
N ILE A 128 19.57 9.34 7.47
CA ILE A 128 20.01 7.98 7.11
C ILE A 128 19.22 7.46 5.92
N ILE A 129 17.87 7.66 5.89
CA ILE A 129 17.02 7.30 4.76
C ILE A 129 17.52 8.03 3.51
N SER A 130 17.69 9.34 3.56
CA SER A 130 18.18 10.15 2.45
C SER A 130 19.53 9.67 1.92
N LEU A 131 20.46 9.35 2.80
CA LEU A 131 21.80 8.91 2.40
C LEU A 131 21.78 7.52 1.77
N CYS A 132 21.02 6.58 2.34
CA CYS A 132 20.90 5.21 1.82
C CYS A 132 20.11 5.16 0.51
N ASP A 133 19.07 5.97 0.36
CA ASP A 133 18.35 6.16 -0.91
C ASP A 133 19.34 6.60 -2.02
N ARG A 134 20.10 7.68 -1.79
CA ARG A 134 21.10 8.15 -2.74
C ARG A 134 22.17 7.09 -3.04
N ALA A 135 22.61 6.34 -2.03
CA ALA A 135 23.58 5.27 -2.20
C ALA A 135 23.03 4.16 -3.14
N ASP A 136 21.78 3.75 -2.96
CA ASP A 136 21.14 2.75 -3.84
C ASP A 136 21.04 3.27 -5.27
N VAL A 137 20.52 4.48 -5.47
CA VAL A 137 20.38 5.05 -6.82
C VAL A 137 21.76 5.17 -7.52
N PHE A 138 22.81 5.62 -6.84
CA PHE A 138 24.16 5.65 -7.42
C PHE A 138 24.67 4.25 -7.77
N SER A 139 24.41 3.25 -6.94
CA SER A 139 24.84 1.87 -7.19
C SER A 139 24.18 1.28 -8.42
N GLN A 140 22.91 1.60 -8.67
CA GLN A 140 22.13 1.06 -9.78
C GLN A 140 22.36 1.81 -11.11
N THR A 141 22.65 3.10 -11.07
CA THR A 141 22.72 3.93 -12.29
C THR A 141 24.13 4.10 -12.83
N SER A 142 25.14 4.26 -11.99
CA SER A 142 26.47 4.66 -12.46
C SER A 142 27.58 3.62 -12.19
N ASN A 143 27.37 2.69 -11.27
CA ASN A 143 28.43 1.82 -10.74
C ASN A 143 29.68 2.60 -10.26
N ASP A 144 29.56 3.92 -10.09
CA ASP A 144 30.63 4.82 -9.69
C ASP A 144 30.62 5.11 -8.19
N LEU A 145 31.04 4.14 -7.41
CA LEU A 145 31.19 4.32 -5.96
C LEU A 145 32.12 5.48 -5.58
N ASN A 146 33.18 5.72 -6.34
CA ASN A 146 34.05 6.84 -6.08
C ASN A 146 33.36 8.19 -6.29
N GLY A 147 32.50 8.27 -7.31
CA GLY A 147 31.60 9.41 -7.54
C GLY A 147 30.67 9.64 -6.38
N PHE A 148 30.05 8.57 -5.86
CA PHE A 148 29.19 8.65 -4.68
C PHE A 148 29.93 9.15 -3.44
N TYR A 149 31.12 8.59 -3.12
CA TYR A 149 31.92 9.06 -1.98
C TYR A 149 32.33 10.54 -2.11
N LYS A 150 32.73 10.98 -3.30
CA LYS A 150 32.98 12.39 -3.56
C LYS A 150 31.74 13.26 -3.40
N TYR A 151 30.60 12.76 -3.81
CA TYR A 151 29.32 13.46 -3.67
C TYR A 151 28.98 13.68 -2.19
N ILE A 152 29.00 12.65 -1.34
CA ILE A 152 28.67 12.80 0.08
C ILE A 152 29.66 13.72 0.82
N GLU A 153 30.95 13.61 0.50
CA GLU A 153 31.99 14.50 1.10
C GLU A 153 31.79 15.96 0.69
N LYS A 154 31.48 16.25 -0.57
CA LYS A 154 31.14 17.60 -1.04
C LYS A 154 29.92 18.21 -0.34
N HIS A 155 29.00 17.37 0.11
CA HIS A 155 27.73 17.78 0.76
C HIS A 155 27.76 17.62 2.29
N ARG A 156 28.92 17.32 2.87
CA ARG A 156 29.13 17.20 4.31
C ARG A 156 28.76 18.51 5.00
N ASP A 157 27.97 18.43 6.07
CA ASP A 157 27.41 19.54 6.87
C ASP A 157 26.67 20.62 6.05
N LYS A 158 26.25 20.26 4.83
CA LYS A 158 25.35 21.05 3.99
C LYS A 158 24.03 20.30 3.79
N LYS A 159 24.13 19.14 3.15
CA LYS A 159 23.01 18.24 2.90
C LYS A 159 22.93 17.14 3.95
N PHE A 160 24.06 16.57 4.33
CA PHE A 160 24.14 15.47 5.29
C PHE A 160 25.00 15.85 6.48
N PHE A 161 24.56 15.55 7.69
CA PHE A 161 25.38 15.73 8.90
C PHE A 161 26.63 14.82 8.85
N SER A 162 27.76 15.37 9.32
CA SER A 162 29.05 14.62 9.39
C SER A 162 28.90 13.31 10.14
N GLU A 163 28.15 13.27 11.22
CA GLU A 163 27.89 12.07 12.04
C GLU A 163 27.22 10.95 11.24
N ILE A 164 26.25 11.30 10.37
CA ILE A 164 25.52 10.35 9.55
C ILE A 164 26.43 9.77 8.45
N ILE A 165 27.19 10.63 7.77
CA ILE A 165 28.19 10.18 6.78
C ILE A 165 29.18 9.22 7.44
N ASN A 166 29.75 9.57 8.59
CA ASN A 166 30.71 8.74 9.29
C ASN A 166 30.11 7.40 9.72
N MET A 167 28.87 7.38 10.20
CA MET A 167 28.14 6.16 10.56
C MET A 167 27.97 5.25 9.34
N PHE A 168 27.51 5.79 8.22
CA PHE A 168 27.36 5.06 6.97
C PHE A 168 28.69 4.48 6.45
N LEU A 169 29.75 5.29 6.42
CA LEU A 169 31.07 4.85 5.97
C LEU A 169 31.64 3.75 6.88
N SER A 170 31.42 3.83 8.20
CA SER A 170 31.89 2.82 9.17
C SER A 170 31.24 1.45 8.98
N ALA A 171 30.06 1.39 8.34
CA ALA A 171 29.38 0.13 8.04
C ALA A 171 30.09 -0.70 6.95
N ASN A 172 31.01 -0.11 6.20
CA ASN A 172 31.84 -0.75 5.17
C ASN A 172 31.03 -1.66 4.23
N ILE A 173 29.98 -1.11 3.64
CA ILE A 173 29.01 -1.85 2.83
C ILE A 173 29.60 -2.22 1.47
N ASP A 174 29.52 -3.50 1.08
CA ASP A 174 29.86 -3.95 -0.26
C ASP A 174 28.63 -3.78 -1.19
N PHE A 175 28.64 -2.72 -1.98
CA PHE A 175 27.55 -2.39 -2.89
C PHE A 175 27.34 -3.45 -3.98
N GLY A 176 28.38 -4.19 -4.38
CA GLY A 176 28.26 -5.27 -5.35
C GLY A 176 27.52 -6.50 -4.81
N LYS A 177 27.24 -6.54 -3.50
CA LYS A 177 26.61 -7.67 -2.82
C LYS A 177 25.30 -7.32 -2.11
N ILE A 178 24.68 -6.18 -2.39
CA ILE A 178 23.43 -5.78 -1.73
C ILE A 178 22.32 -6.80 -2.01
N ASP A 179 22.06 -7.14 -3.29
CA ASP A 179 21.00 -8.08 -3.67
C ASP A 179 21.27 -9.50 -3.16
N GLU A 180 22.53 -9.93 -3.13
CA GLU A 180 22.93 -11.19 -2.48
C GLU A 180 22.69 -11.12 -0.97
N GLY A 181 23.09 -10.03 -0.33
CA GLY A 181 22.95 -9.80 1.11
C GLY A 181 21.49 -9.81 1.58
N ILE A 182 20.59 -9.20 0.84
CA ILE A 182 19.14 -9.22 1.14
C ILE A 182 18.64 -10.67 1.31
N ASN A 183 19.13 -11.60 0.51
CA ASN A 183 18.68 -12.97 0.47
C ASN A 183 19.52 -13.95 1.30
N SER A 184 20.69 -13.55 1.80
CA SER A 184 21.65 -14.45 2.47
C SER A 184 22.19 -13.96 3.80
N ASP A 185 22.06 -12.66 4.12
CA ASP A 185 22.47 -12.10 5.41
C ASP A 185 21.50 -12.52 6.50
N LYS A 186 21.92 -13.50 7.31
CA LYS A 186 21.07 -14.09 8.38
C LYS A 186 20.62 -13.07 9.42
N ASP A 187 21.45 -12.07 9.73
CA ASP A 187 21.10 -11.05 10.71
C ASP A 187 20.03 -10.11 10.16
N PHE A 188 20.10 -9.75 8.87
CA PHE A 188 19.06 -8.99 8.21
C PHE A 188 17.76 -9.79 8.11
N ILE A 189 17.83 -11.03 7.64
CA ILE A 189 16.67 -11.92 7.52
C ILE A 189 15.99 -12.09 8.88
N GLY A 190 16.75 -12.41 9.93
CA GLY A 190 16.26 -12.58 11.29
C GLY A 190 15.58 -11.31 11.82
N THR A 191 16.20 -10.15 11.62
CA THR A 191 15.63 -8.89 12.09
C THR A 191 14.43 -8.44 11.23
N PHE A 192 14.54 -8.46 9.92
CA PHE A 192 13.55 -7.85 9.03
C PHE A 192 12.33 -8.74 8.81
N TYR A 193 12.52 -10.03 8.51
CA TYR A 193 11.43 -10.94 8.17
C TYR A 193 10.93 -11.81 9.32
N GLU A 194 11.81 -12.16 10.28
CA GLU A 194 11.50 -13.14 11.31
C GLU A 194 11.16 -12.52 12.68
N THR A 195 11.48 -11.22 12.93
CA THR A 195 11.08 -10.54 14.16
C THR A 195 9.56 -10.54 14.30
N PRO A 196 8.99 -11.12 15.39
CA PRO A 196 7.56 -11.30 15.52
C PRO A 196 6.77 -9.99 15.48
N MET A 197 5.62 -10.01 14.82
CA MET A 197 4.57 -9.00 14.87
C MET A 197 3.39 -9.53 15.67
N SER A 198 2.69 -8.69 16.43
CA SER A 198 1.39 -9.05 16.96
C SER A 198 0.35 -9.18 15.83
N ALA A 199 -0.73 -9.93 16.06
CA ALA A 199 -1.81 -10.04 15.10
C ALA A 199 -2.40 -8.66 14.72
N LYS A 200 -2.43 -7.72 15.67
CA LYS A 200 -2.87 -6.34 15.44
C LYS A 200 -1.93 -5.59 14.51
N GLU A 201 -0.61 -5.66 14.73
CA GLU A 201 0.39 -5.04 13.84
C GLU A 201 0.31 -5.60 12.42
N ALA A 202 0.20 -6.93 12.29
CA ALA A 202 0.05 -7.59 10.99
C ALA A 202 -1.20 -7.10 10.24
N ASP A 203 -2.33 -6.97 10.95
CA ASP A 203 -3.59 -6.43 10.42
C ASP A 203 -3.43 -4.96 9.96
N GLU A 204 -2.79 -4.13 10.78
CA GLU A 204 -2.54 -2.72 10.46
C GLU A 204 -1.64 -2.57 9.23
N TYR A 205 -0.59 -3.39 9.07
CA TYR A 205 0.26 -3.38 7.89
C TYR A 205 -0.46 -3.84 6.61
N ILE A 206 -1.30 -4.87 6.70
CA ILE A 206 -2.12 -5.32 5.56
C ILE A 206 -3.11 -4.22 5.16
N LYS A 207 -3.82 -3.63 6.11
CA LYS A 207 -4.72 -2.50 5.85
C LYS A 207 -3.99 -1.31 5.24
N MET A 208 -2.81 -0.98 5.76
CA MET A 208 -1.95 0.06 5.20
C MET A 208 -1.63 -0.23 3.72
N THR A 209 -1.23 -1.47 3.41
CA THR A 209 -0.90 -1.85 2.04
C THR A 209 -2.09 -1.69 1.10
N ILE A 210 -3.29 -2.10 1.53
CA ILE A 210 -4.52 -1.93 0.77
C ILE A 210 -4.83 -0.45 0.58
N PHE A 211 -4.77 0.35 1.65
CA PHE A 211 -5.02 1.79 1.57
C PHE A 211 -4.02 2.54 0.70
N SER A 212 -2.77 2.05 0.56
CA SER A 212 -1.79 2.67 -0.34
C SER A 212 -2.22 2.60 -1.81
N ILE A 213 -2.90 1.53 -2.21
CA ILE A 213 -3.45 1.36 -3.55
C ILE A 213 -4.63 2.29 -3.76
N GLU A 214 -5.51 2.32 -2.80
CA GLU A 214 -6.71 3.15 -2.82
C GLU A 214 -6.39 4.63 -2.70
N PHE A 215 -5.33 4.98 -1.95
CA PHE A 215 -4.83 6.34 -1.85
C PHE A 215 -4.30 6.90 -3.17
N ARG A 216 -3.85 6.01 -4.06
CA ARG A 216 -3.44 6.34 -5.42
C ARG A 216 -4.62 6.86 -6.27
N SER A 217 -5.83 6.34 -6.02
CA SER A 217 -7.05 6.78 -6.69
C SER A 217 -8.13 7.16 -5.67
N SER A 218 -8.64 8.39 -5.76
CA SER A 218 -9.67 8.90 -4.86
C SER A 218 -11.01 8.15 -4.93
N PHE A 219 -11.16 7.21 -5.89
CA PHE A 219 -12.42 6.48 -6.12
C PHE A 219 -12.49 5.11 -5.47
N THR A 220 -11.36 4.56 -5.05
CA THR A 220 -11.28 3.15 -4.63
C THR A 220 -11.34 2.96 -3.13
N VAL A 221 -11.02 3.98 -2.33
CA VAL A 221 -10.90 3.86 -0.85
C VAL A 221 -12.16 3.30 -0.18
N ILE A 222 -13.33 3.78 -0.59
CA ILE A 222 -14.60 3.34 0.00
C ILE A 222 -15.00 1.97 -0.56
N HIS A 223 -14.58 1.65 -1.77
CA HIS A 223 -14.95 0.41 -2.45
C HIS A 223 -14.46 -0.84 -1.70
N THR A 224 -13.19 -0.94 -1.38
CA THR A 224 -12.66 -2.13 -0.69
C THR A 224 -13.28 -2.33 0.68
N ILE A 225 -13.45 -1.24 1.45
CA ILE A 225 -14.12 -1.32 2.75
C ILE A 225 -15.58 -1.73 2.60
N ALA A 226 -16.28 -1.15 1.62
CA ALA A 226 -17.65 -1.50 1.32
C ALA A 226 -17.76 -2.96 0.91
N THR A 227 -16.89 -3.44 0.02
CA THR A 227 -16.88 -4.84 -0.40
C THR A 227 -16.63 -5.78 0.77
N ALA A 228 -15.68 -5.46 1.66
CA ALA A 228 -15.39 -6.26 2.85
C ALA A 228 -16.55 -6.27 3.85
N CYS A 229 -17.18 -5.11 4.12
CA CYS A 229 -18.35 -4.98 4.99
C CYS A 229 -19.53 -5.78 4.44
N ILE A 230 -19.88 -5.61 3.16
CA ILE A 230 -20.97 -6.35 2.52
C ILE A 230 -20.69 -7.85 2.54
N SER A 231 -19.47 -8.26 2.21
CA SER A 231 -19.04 -9.67 2.23
C SER A 231 -19.19 -10.29 3.62
N ARG A 232 -18.79 -9.57 4.66
CA ARG A 232 -18.96 -10.00 6.06
C ARG A 232 -20.42 -10.22 6.39
N ILE A 233 -21.27 -9.23 6.11
CA ILE A 233 -22.70 -9.31 6.40
C ILE A 233 -23.36 -10.48 5.65
N LEU A 234 -23.06 -10.66 4.36
CA LEU A 234 -23.60 -11.75 3.56
C LEU A 234 -23.13 -13.12 4.06
N ALA A 235 -21.88 -13.24 4.51
CA ALA A 235 -21.37 -14.47 5.11
C ALA A 235 -22.02 -14.78 6.46
N GLU A 236 -22.21 -13.78 7.33
CA GLU A 236 -22.97 -13.91 8.60
C GLU A 236 -24.41 -14.36 8.36
N LEU A 237 -25.11 -13.71 7.44
CA LEU A 237 -26.50 -14.05 7.06
C LEU A 237 -26.61 -15.41 6.38
N SER A 238 -25.55 -15.90 5.75
CA SER A 238 -25.46 -17.25 5.18
C SER A 238 -25.17 -18.34 6.22
N GLY A 239 -24.97 -17.96 7.50
CA GLY A 239 -24.75 -18.89 8.60
C GLY A 239 -23.36 -19.49 8.69
N PHE A 240 -22.34 -18.85 8.12
CA PHE A 240 -20.96 -19.30 8.24
C PHE A 240 -20.39 -19.08 9.65
N ASN A 241 -19.42 -19.90 10.03
CA ASN A 241 -18.69 -19.73 11.28
C ASN A 241 -17.66 -18.58 11.17
N GLU A 242 -17.16 -18.10 12.31
CA GLU A 242 -16.23 -16.96 12.38
C GLU A 242 -14.98 -17.16 11.51
N SER A 243 -14.41 -18.36 11.45
CA SER A 243 -13.21 -18.64 10.64
C SER A 243 -13.48 -18.51 9.14
N ASP A 244 -14.64 -18.93 8.67
CA ASP A 244 -15.02 -18.84 7.27
C ASP A 244 -15.40 -17.40 6.90
N ILE A 245 -16.09 -16.68 7.80
CA ILE A 245 -16.33 -15.23 7.64
C ILE A 245 -14.99 -14.49 7.53
N GLU A 246 -14.02 -14.79 8.38
CA GLU A 246 -12.69 -14.18 8.33
C GLU A 246 -12.00 -14.39 6.97
N LYS A 247 -12.07 -15.60 6.38
CA LYS A 247 -11.51 -15.88 5.04
C LYS A 247 -12.15 -15.01 3.96
N VAL A 248 -13.49 -14.91 3.97
CA VAL A 248 -14.23 -14.09 3.00
C VAL A 248 -13.88 -12.62 3.13
N VAL A 249 -13.80 -12.10 4.36
CA VAL A 249 -13.43 -10.70 4.65
C VAL A 249 -12.01 -10.39 4.18
N ILE A 250 -11.03 -11.26 4.48
CA ILE A 250 -9.65 -11.06 4.03
C ILE A 250 -9.55 -11.15 2.51
N GLY A 251 -10.25 -12.12 1.88
CA GLY A 251 -10.33 -12.22 0.43
C GLY A 251 -10.91 -10.95 -0.20
N ALA A 252 -11.99 -10.40 0.39
CA ALA A 252 -12.60 -9.15 -0.03
C ALA A 252 -11.69 -7.93 0.17
N MET A 253 -10.90 -7.88 1.23
CA MET A 253 -9.92 -6.82 1.44
C MET A 253 -8.78 -6.86 0.42
N LEU A 254 -8.39 -8.05 -0.04
CA LEU A 254 -7.23 -8.25 -0.90
C LEU A 254 -7.57 -8.40 -2.39
N HIS A 255 -8.86 -8.46 -2.79
CA HIS A 255 -9.27 -8.79 -4.15
C HIS A 255 -8.66 -7.86 -5.20
N ASP A 256 -8.56 -6.60 -4.88
CA ASP A 256 -8.11 -5.52 -5.76
C ASP A 256 -6.65 -5.09 -5.56
N ILE A 257 -5.86 -5.81 -4.75
CA ILE A 257 -4.46 -5.44 -4.46
C ILE A 257 -3.60 -5.31 -5.73
N GLY A 258 -3.94 -6.04 -6.78
CA GLY A 258 -3.26 -5.96 -8.07
C GLY A 258 -3.52 -4.68 -8.86
N LYS A 259 -4.49 -3.85 -8.48
CA LYS A 259 -4.72 -2.52 -9.11
C LYS A 259 -3.54 -1.58 -8.95
N ILE A 260 -2.63 -1.87 -8.02
CA ILE A 260 -1.36 -1.15 -7.88
C ILE A 260 -0.54 -1.13 -9.19
N GLY A 261 -0.58 -2.18 -9.98
CA GLY A 261 0.13 -2.29 -11.26
C GLY A 261 -0.62 -1.70 -12.45
N ILE A 262 -1.83 -1.15 -12.26
CA ILE A 262 -2.61 -0.55 -13.35
C ILE A 262 -2.24 0.94 -13.50
N PRO A 263 -1.96 1.42 -14.72
CA PRO A 263 -1.70 2.84 -14.95
C PRO A 263 -2.84 3.73 -14.43
N ILE A 264 -2.49 4.83 -13.77
CA ILE A 264 -3.49 5.74 -13.15
C ILE A 264 -4.43 6.33 -14.21
N SER A 265 -3.93 6.58 -15.43
CA SER A 265 -4.73 7.07 -16.56
C SER A 265 -5.85 6.13 -16.96
N ILE A 266 -5.67 4.82 -16.75
CA ILE A 266 -6.71 3.79 -16.98
C ILE A 266 -7.61 3.68 -15.76
N LEU A 267 -7.00 3.66 -14.55
CA LEU A 267 -7.72 3.49 -13.29
C LEU A 267 -8.71 4.63 -13.03
N GLU A 268 -8.31 5.88 -13.32
CA GLU A 268 -9.11 7.09 -13.15
C GLU A 268 -9.78 7.60 -14.44
N SER A 269 -9.82 6.78 -15.49
CA SER A 269 -10.45 7.19 -16.75
C SER A 269 -11.92 7.61 -16.52
N PRO A 270 -12.31 8.85 -16.89
CA PRO A 270 -13.69 9.31 -16.76
C PRO A 270 -14.61 8.67 -17.80
N ASN A 271 -14.03 8.04 -18.82
CA ASN A 271 -14.75 7.44 -19.94
C ASN A 271 -14.83 5.91 -19.77
N LYS A 272 -15.67 5.29 -20.58
CA LYS A 272 -15.68 3.84 -20.73
C LYS A 272 -14.36 3.41 -21.38
N LEU A 273 -13.67 2.46 -20.73
CA LEU A 273 -12.41 1.91 -21.24
C LEU A 273 -12.61 1.27 -22.62
N ASP A 274 -11.67 1.48 -23.51
CA ASP A 274 -11.60 0.76 -24.78
C ASP A 274 -11.16 -0.70 -24.58
N ALA A 275 -11.08 -1.47 -25.67
CA ALA A 275 -10.75 -2.90 -25.59
C ALA A 275 -9.33 -3.16 -25.05
N LYS A 276 -8.35 -2.29 -25.42
CA LYS A 276 -6.95 -2.43 -24.95
C LYS A 276 -6.81 -2.00 -23.50
N GLU A 277 -7.42 -0.88 -23.13
CA GLU A 277 -7.45 -0.40 -21.75
C GLU A 277 -8.14 -1.42 -20.83
N MET A 278 -9.22 -2.05 -21.30
CA MET A 278 -9.90 -3.12 -20.56
C MET A 278 -9.01 -4.37 -20.41
N GLU A 279 -8.21 -4.72 -21.41
CA GLU A 279 -7.25 -5.81 -21.32
C GLU A 279 -6.19 -5.52 -20.24
N ILE A 280 -5.65 -4.30 -20.23
CA ILE A 280 -4.72 -3.86 -19.17
C ILE A 280 -5.43 -3.88 -17.81
N MET A 281 -6.65 -3.33 -17.70
CA MET A 281 -7.40 -3.36 -16.44
C MET A 281 -7.58 -4.78 -15.89
N ARG A 282 -7.85 -5.77 -16.73
CA ARG A 282 -8.04 -7.18 -16.31
C ARG A 282 -6.77 -7.81 -15.72
N THR A 283 -5.59 -7.29 -16.05
CA THR A 283 -4.33 -7.81 -15.50
C THR A 283 -4.22 -7.66 -13.99
N HIS A 284 -5.05 -6.78 -13.34
CA HIS A 284 -5.01 -6.67 -11.88
C HIS A 284 -5.30 -7.99 -11.16
N VAL A 285 -6.13 -8.86 -11.74
CA VAL A 285 -6.43 -10.18 -11.15
C VAL A 285 -5.20 -11.10 -11.17
N GLU A 286 -4.44 -11.10 -12.28
CA GLU A 286 -3.17 -11.86 -12.35
C GLU A 286 -2.13 -11.30 -11.38
N ILE A 287 -2.06 -9.96 -11.24
CA ILE A 287 -1.16 -9.30 -10.30
C ILE A 287 -1.56 -9.65 -8.87
N THR A 288 -2.88 -9.61 -8.55
CA THR A 288 -3.40 -10.05 -7.25
C THR A 288 -2.97 -11.49 -6.96
N GLU A 289 -3.14 -12.42 -7.89
CA GLU A 289 -2.71 -13.81 -7.73
C GLU A 289 -1.21 -13.92 -7.42
N LYS A 290 -0.37 -13.18 -8.16
CA LYS A 290 1.09 -13.19 -7.97
C LYS A 290 1.51 -12.59 -6.62
N ILE A 291 0.88 -11.51 -6.18
CA ILE A 291 1.16 -10.90 -4.88
C ILE A 291 0.78 -11.85 -3.74
N LEU A 292 -0.38 -12.49 -3.83
CA LEU A 292 -0.94 -13.33 -2.77
C LEU A 292 -0.34 -14.74 -2.74
N SER A 293 0.20 -15.25 -3.86
CA SER A 293 0.78 -16.59 -3.94
C SER A 293 1.84 -16.80 -2.86
N GLU A 294 1.71 -17.91 -2.10
CA GLU A 294 2.58 -18.31 -0.98
C GLU A 294 2.49 -17.39 0.27
N ASN A 295 1.77 -16.28 0.19
CA ASN A 295 1.69 -15.29 1.28
C ASN A 295 0.41 -15.39 2.09
N VAL A 296 -0.67 -15.94 1.51
CA VAL A 296 -1.95 -16.19 2.19
C VAL A 296 -2.38 -17.64 2.00
N GLY A 297 -3.38 -18.08 2.77
CA GLY A 297 -4.01 -19.39 2.58
C GLY A 297 -4.64 -19.52 1.19
N GLU A 298 -4.65 -20.74 0.63
CA GLU A 298 -5.18 -21.01 -0.71
C GLU A 298 -6.65 -20.59 -0.85
N ASP A 299 -7.46 -20.80 0.22
CA ASP A 299 -8.87 -20.37 0.26
C ASP A 299 -9.00 -18.86 0.07
N VAL A 300 -8.23 -18.07 0.84
CA VAL A 300 -8.24 -16.61 0.77
C VAL A 300 -7.80 -16.10 -0.60
N LYS A 301 -6.72 -16.69 -1.15
CA LYS A 301 -6.23 -16.36 -2.50
C LYS A 301 -7.29 -16.65 -3.55
N THR A 302 -7.92 -17.82 -3.49
CA THR A 302 -8.97 -18.22 -4.44
C THR A 302 -10.14 -17.25 -4.40
N ILE A 303 -10.64 -16.91 -3.22
CA ILE A 303 -11.71 -15.93 -3.04
C ILE A 303 -11.31 -14.60 -3.69
N ALA A 304 -10.12 -14.08 -3.39
CA ALA A 304 -9.66 -12.81 -3.94
C ALA A 304 -9.53 -12.81 -5.47
N VAL A 305 -9.04 -13.90 -6.06
CA VAL A 305 -8.77 -14.01 -7.51
C VAL A 305 -10.04 -14.26 -8.32
N ASN A 306 -11.06 -14.91 -7.73
CA ASN A 306 -12.28 -15.29 -8.45
C ASN A 306 -13.37 -14.19 -8.49
N HIS A 307 -13.13 -13.00 -7.94
CA HIS A 307 -14.17 -11.95 -7.81
C HIS A 307 -14.75 -11.46 -9.15
N HIS A 308 -14.07 -11.66 -10.25
CA HIS A 308 -14.57 -11.35 -11.60
C HIS A 308 -14.99 -12.58 -12.41
N GLU A 309 -15.06 -13.74 -11.79
CA GLU A 309 -15.69 -14.91 -12.42
C GLU A 309 -17.21 -14.77 -12.47
N ARG A 310 -17.84 -15.56 -13.33
CA ARG A 310 -19.29 -15.58 -13.49
C ARG A 310 -19.80 -17.00 -13.55
N LEU A 311 -20.99 -17.26 -13.03
CA LEU A 311 -21.57 -18.60 -12.94
C LEU A 311 -21.77 -19.28 -14.30
N ASP A 312 -21.93 -18.49 -15.37
CA ASP A 312 -22.04 -18.97 -16.75
C ASP A 312 -20.70 -19.21 -17.46
N GLY A 313 -19.54 -18.94 -16.80
CA GLY A 313 -18.21 -19.05 -17.37
C GLY A 313 -17.77 -17.88 -18.24
N SER A 314 -18.58 -16.81 -18.34
CA SER A 314 -18.21 -15.61 -19.13
C SER A 314 -17.29 -14.65 -18.39
N GLY A 315 -16.89 -14.98 -17.15
CA GLY A 315 -15.98 -14.20 -16.33
C GLY A 315 -14.53 -14.20 -16.80
N TYR A 316 -13.65 -13.77 -15.94
CA TYR A 316 -12.19 -13.81 -16.10
C TYR A 316 -11.57 -13.84 -14.70
N LEU A 317 -10.45 -14.43 -14.43
CA LEU A 317 -9.29 -14.83 -15.20
C LEU A 317 -9.41 -16.25 -15.79
N LYS A 318 -9.90 -17.21 -14.95
CA LYS A 318 -9.85 -18.65 -15.21
C LYS A 318 -11.03 -19.14 -16.07
N LYS A 319 -12.07 -18.32 -16.20
CA LYS A 319 -13.33 -18.62 -16.91
C LYS A 319 -14.00 -19.91 -16.37
N ILE A 320 -13.97 -20.06 -15.03
CA ILE A 320 -14.65 -21.15 -14.33
C ILE A 320 -16.15 -20.88 -14.28
N SER A 321 -16.95 -21.93 -14.09
CA SER A 321 -18.41 -21.87 -14.06
C SER A 321 -18.98 -22.30 -12.71
N ALA A 322 -20.30 -22.24 -12.56
CA ALA A 322 -21.01 -22.43 -11.29
C ALA A 322 -20.56 -23.62 -10.43
N PRO A 323 -20.22 -24.83 -10.98
CA PRO A 323 -19.73 -25.94 -10.16
C PRO A 323 -18.40 -25.69 -9.44
N ASP A 324 -17.54 -24.86 -10.03
CA ASP A 324 -16.18 -24.58 -9.55
C ASP A 324 -16.09 -23.27 -8.76
N ILE A 325 -17.18 -22.48 -8.69
CA ILE A 325 -17.29 -21.23 -7.94
C ILE A 325 -17.90 -21.52 -6.57
N SER A 326 -17.10 -21.44 -5.51
CA SER A 326 -17.56 -21.69 -4.14
C SER A 326 -18.58 -20.64 -3.65
N THR A 327 -19.29 -20.96 -2.57
CA THR A 327 -20.21 -19.97 -1.97
C THR A 327 -19.46 -18.74 -1.46
N PHE A 328 -18.22 -18.88 -1.02
CA PHE A 328 -17.38 -17.76 -0.62
C PHE A 328 -17.07 -16.81 -1.78
N ASP A 329 -16.71 -17.37 -2.95
CA ASP A 329 -16.50 -16.60 -4.18
C ASP A 329 -17.78 -15.87 -4.59
N ARG A 330 -18.95 -16.57 -4.56
CA ARG A 330 -20.26 -15.97 -4.92
C ARG A 330 -20.63 -14.80 -4.03
N ILE A 331 -20.32 -14.88 -2.74
CA ILE A 331 -20.53 -13.76 -1.80
C ILE A 331 -19.67 -12.57 -2.22
N LEU A 332 -18.38 -12.77 -2.47
CA LEU A 332 -17.50 -11.69 -2.89
C LEU A 332 -17.92 -11.10 -4.24
N ILE A 333 -18.27 -11.91 -5.23
CA ILE A 333 -18.74 -11.44 -6.55
C ILE A 333 -19.96 -10.51 -6.39
N VAL A 334 -20.95 -10.89 -5.59
CA VAL A 334 -22.15 -10.05 -5.36
C VAL A 334 -21.79 -8.80 -4.56
N ALA A 335 -20.93 -8.92 -3.53
CA ALA A 335 -20.51 -7.80 -2.71
C ALA A 335 -19.72 -6.76 -3.50
N ASP A 336 -18.81 -7.21 -4.39
CA ASP A 336 -18.02 -6.35 -5.28
C ASP A 336 -18.92 -5.54 -6.22
N ILE A 337 -19.87 -6.19 -6.90
CA ILE A 337 -20.81 -5.51 -7.78
C ILE A 337 -21.71 -4.54 -6.99
N PHE A 338 -22.21 -4.95 -5.82
CA PHE A 338 -23.04 -4.09 -4.96
C PHE A 338 -22.25 -2.85 -4.55
N SER A 339 -21.02 -3.01 -4.04
CA SER A 339 -20.17 -1.91 -3.59
C SER A 339 -19.80 -0.97 -4.74
N ALA A 340 -19.51 -1.51 -5.93
CA ALA A 340 -19.21 -0.71 -7.12
C ALA A 340 -20.43 0.13 -7.58
N LEU A 341 -21.63 -0.37 -7.42
CA LEU A 341 -22.88 0.35 -7.72
C LEU A 341 -23.23 1.37 -6.63
N TYR A 342 -22.99 1.02 -5.36
CA TYR A 342 -23.22 1.91 -4.22
C TYR A 342 -22.12 2.98 -4.10
N GLY A 343 -20.88 2.63 -4.44
CA GLY A 343 -19.73 3.50 -4.35
C GLY A 343 -19.82 4.70 -5.28
N VAL A 344 -19.71 5.85 -4.68
CA VAL A 344 -19.70 7.15 -5.35
C VAL A 344 -18.49 7.26 -6.27
N ARG A 345 -18.72 7.22 -7.56
CA ARG A 345 -17.84 7.97 -8.46
C ARG A 345 -18.20 9.44 -8.26
N SER A 346 -17.31 10.21 -7.65
CA SER A 346 -17.55 11.56 -7.12
C SER A 346 -18.17 12.58 -8.09
N TYR A 347 -18.26 12.27 -9.38
CA TYR A 347 -18.88 13.14 -10.41
C TYR A 347 -20.15 12.57 -11.06
N LYS A 348 -20.61 11.35 -10.74
CA LYS A 348 -21.84 10.80 -11.34
C LYS A 348 -22.99 10.57 -10.35
N GLY A 349 -22.79 10.84 -9.05
CA GLY A 349 -23.78 10.56 -8.02
C GLY A 349 -23.89 9.07 -7.66
N VAL A 350 -24.46 8.77 -6.49
CA VAL A 350 -24.81 7.42 -6.05
C VAL A 350 -25.92 6.89 -6.94
N PHE A 351 -25.83 5.64 -7.40
CA PHE A 351 -26.99 5.01 -8.02
C PHE A 351 -28.13 4.87 -7.00
N SER A 352 -29.35 5.10 -7.43
CA SER A 352 -30.51 4.90 -6.56
C SER A 352 -30.61 3.43 -6.14
N LYS A 353 -31.26 3.18 -4.99
CA LYS A 353 -31.57 1.82 -4.52
C LYS A 353 -32.19 0.97 -5.62
N GLU A 354 -33.18 1.54 -6.33
CA GLU A 354 -33.89 0.87 -7.42
C GLU A 354 -32.91 0.41 -8.49
N LYS A 355 -31.95 1.26 -8.88
CA LYS A 355 -30.97 0.93 -9.91
C LYS A 355 -30.01 -0.19 -9.47
N ILE A 356 -29.59 -0.20 -8.20
CA ILE A 356 -28.77 -1.29 -7.63
C ILE A 356 -29.54 -2.59 -7.65
N VAL A 357 -30.78 -2.58 -7.14
CA VAL A 357 -31.68 -3.73 -7.09
C VAL A 357 -31.95 -4.29 -8.49
N ASP A 358 -32.31 -3.44 -9.46
CA ASP A 358 -32.58 -3.85 -10.83
C ASP A 358 -31.34 -4.47 -11.48
N THR A 359 -30.16 -3.86 -11.30
CA THR A 359 -28.93 -4.36 -11.91
C THR A 359 -28.57 -5.75 -11.37
N LEU A 360 -28.60 -5.95 -10.05
CA LEU A 360 -28.27 -7.23 -9.43
C LEU A 360 -29.29 -8.32 -9.79
N ASN A 361 -30.59 -7.98 -9.84
CA ASN A 361 -31.64 -8.92 -10.26
C ASN A 361 -31.51 -9.31 -11.74
N ASP A 362 -31.19 -8.37 -12.63
CA ASP A 362 -30.96 -8.64 -14.04
C ASP A 362 -29.79 -9.59 -14.24
N MET A 363 -28.64 -9.32 -13.58
CA MET A 363 -27.47 -10.19 -13.64
C MET A 363 -27.73 -11.59 -13.10
N SER A 364 -28.50 -11.68 -12.02
CA SER A 364 -28.94 -12.96 -11.43
C SER A 364 -29.86 -13.75 -12.37
N THR A 365 -30.83 -13.06 -12.99
CA THR A 365 -31.76 -13.68 -13.96
C THR A 365 -31.04 -14.19 -15.21
N GLN A 366 -29.97 -13.51 -15.61
CA GLN A 366 -29.11 -13.91 -16.72
C GLN A 366 -28.15 -15.05 -16.34
N GLY A 367 -28.12 -15.48 -15.09
CA GLY A 367 -27.26 -16.57 -14.61
C GLY A 367 -25.80 -16.17 -14.42
N TYR A 368 -25.49 -14.87 -14.33
CA TYR A 368 -24.10 -14.39 -14.12
C TYR A 368 -23.67 -14.47 -12.65
N ILE A 369 -24.60 -14.22 -11.73
CA ILE A 369 -24.35 -14.19 -10.29
C ILE A 369 -25.41 -15.01 -9.52
N ASP A 370 -25.12 -15.35 -8.27
CA ASP A 370 -25.96 -16.24 -7.46
C ASP A 370 -27.25 -15.56 -6.98
N SER A 371 -28.40 -16.14 -7.37
CA SER A 371 -29.74 -15.61 -7.04
C SER A 371 -30.05 -15.64 -5.54
N ASN A 372 -29.53 -16.62 -4.79
CA ASN A 372 -29.77 -16.72 -3.35
C ASN A 372 -28.99 -15.62 -2.62
N ILE A 373 -27.74 -15.37 -3.01
CA ILE A 373 -26.91 -14.31 -2.42
C ILE A 373 -27.49 -12.94 -2.77
N VAL A 374 -27.94 -12.72 -4.03
CA VAL A 374 -28.64 -11.48 -4.41
C VAL A 374 -29.90 -11.27 -3.59
N SER A 375 -30.75 -12.31 -3.44
CA SER A 375 -31.96 -12.23 -2.62
C SER A 375 -31.66 -11.91 -1.16
N LEU A 376 -30.60 -12.50 -0.61
CA LEU A 376 -30.14 -12.23 0.75
C LEU A 376 -29.71 -10.77 0.91
N ALA A 377 -28.94 -10.24 -0.03
CA ALA A 377 -28.51 -8.84 -0.05
C ALA A 377 -29.71 -7.87 -0.16
N MET A 378 -30.65 -8.14 -1.05
CA MET A 378 -31.81 -7.27 -1.27
C MET A 378 -32.78 -7.26 -0.07
N ASN A 379 -33.02 -8.41 0.55
CA ASN A 379 -33.84 -8.51 1.76
C ASN A 379 -33.25 -7.77 2.97
N ASN A 380 -31.93 -7.55 2.97
CA ASN A 380 -31.19 -6.87 4.03
C ASN A 380 -30.57 -5.53 3.60
N PHE A 381 -31.04 -4.95 2.49
CA PHE A 381 -30.45 -3.77 1.86
C PHE A 381 -30.22 -2.61 2.83
N GLU A 382 -31.24 -2.21 3.59
CA GLU A 382 -31.14 -1.07 4.54
C GLU A 382 -30.17 -1.34 5.68
N TYR A 383 -30.09 -2.60 6.15
CA TYR A 383 -29.12 -3.00 7.16
C TYR A 383 -27.69 -2.92 6.62
N ILE A 384 -27.46 -3.45 5.41
CA ILE A 384 -26.16 -3.40 4.74
C ILE A 384 -25.70 -1.95 4.56
N VAL A 385 -26.57 -1.08 4.03
CA VAL A 385 -26.24 0.34 3.79
C VAL A 385 -25.89 1.05 5.09
N LYS A 386 -26.68 0.84 6.15
CA LYS A 386 -26.40 1.44 7.46
C LYS A 386 -25.05 1.03 8.04
N GLU A 387 -24.72 -0.26 7.98
CA GLU A 387 -23.42 -0.75 8.48
C GLU A 387 -22.25 -0.22 7.62
N LEU A 388 -22.45 -0.17 6.31
CA LEU A 388 -21.48 0.39 5.39
C LEU A 388 -21.20 1.88 5.67
N GLU A 389 -22.22 2.68 5.91
CA GLU A 389 -22.08 4.08 6.31
C GLU A 389 -21.32 4.22 7.64
N ASN A 390 -21.62 3.36 8.61
CA ASN A 390 -20.94 3.34 9.91
C ASN A 390 -19.43 3.03 9.77
N GLU A 391 -19.08 2.03 8.95
CA GLU A 391 -17.68 1.63 8.75
C GLU A 391 -16.89 2.58 7.86
N SER A 392 -17.53 3.22 6.87
CA SER A 392 -16.87 4.13 5.92
C SER A 392 -16.63 5.52 6.51
N LYS A 393 -17.52 6.01 7.38
CA LYS A 393 -17.45 7.38 7.92
C LYS A 393 -16.12 7.75 8.57
N PRO A 394 -15.53 6.94 9.48
CA PRO A 394 -14.26 7.30 10.12
C PRO A 394 -13.12 7.44 9.11
N ILE A 395 -13.17 6.67 8.04
CA ILE A 395 -12.12 6.64 7.02
C ILE A 395 -12.24 7.86 6.13
N ILE A 396 -13.47 8.23 5.74
CA ILE A 396 -13.74 9.47 4.99
C ILE A 396 -13.28 10.68 5.80
N GLU A 397 -13.59 10.73 7.10
CA GLU A 397 -13.15 11.80 7.99
C GLU A 397 -11.61 11.89 8.06
N THR A 398 -10.93 10.73 8.10
CA THR A 398 -9.46 10.67 8.10
C THR A 398 -8.86 11.18 6.79
N TYR A 399 -9.46 10.83 5.64
CA TYR A 399 -9.02 11.36 4.34
C TYR A 399 -9.20 12.86 4.22
N ASN A 400 -10.34 13.40 4.68
CA ASN A 400 -10.58 14.84 4.69
C ASN A 400 -9.54 15.57 5.55
N LYS A 401 -9.25 15.03 6.73
CA LYS A 401 -8.24 15.59 7.64
C LYS A 401 -6.84 15.56 7.00
N LEU A 402 -6.48 14.44 6.34
CA LEU A 402 -5.21 14.31 5.62
C LEU A 402 -5.09 15.39 4.52
N HIS A 403 -6.14 15.61 3.76
CA HIS A 403 -6.15 16.62 2.69
C HIS A 403 -5.96 18.05 3.22
N ASP A 404 -6.62 18.36 4.33
CA ASP A 404 -6.48 19.66 5.00
C ASP A 404 -5.06 19.89 5.55
N GLU A 405 -4.46 18.84 6.16
CA GLU A 405 -3.09 18.91 6.66
C GLU A 405 -2.08 19.01 5.52
N TYR A 406 -2.28 18.27 4.42
CA TYR A 406 -1.43 18.37 3.23
C TYR A 406 -1.29 19.81 2.75
N SER A 407 -2.41 20.48 2.57
CA SER A 407 -2.45 21.87 2.10
C SER A 407 -1.69 22.82 3.02
N LYS A 408 -1.82 22.65 4.35
CA LYS A 408 -1.12 23.46 5.36
C LYS A 408 0.39 23.22 5.35
N ILE A 409 0.81 21.94 5.31
CA ILE A 409 2.23 21.57 5.29
C ILE A 409 2.88 22.10 4.01
N LEU A 410 2.24 21.92 2.85
CA LEU A 410 2.75 22.40 1.57
C LEU A 410 2.94 23.92 1.56
N GLU A 411 2.01 24.67 2.15
CA GLU A 411 2.13 26.13 2.29
C GLU A 411 3.32 26.52 3.17
N ASN A 412 3.54 25.84 4.30
CA ASN A 412 4.64 26.13 5.22
C ASN A 412 6.00 25.80 4.58
N VAL A 413 6.10 24.65 3.93
CA VAL A 413 7.31 24.26 3.18
C VAL A 413 7.62 25.26 2.07
N GLY A 414 6.63 25.68 1.29
CA GLY A 414 6.79 26.71 0.24
C GLY A 414 7.27 28.06 0.74
N LYS A 415 7.07 28.34 2.03
CA LYS A 415 7.55 29.56 2.71
C LYS A 415 8.84 29.34 3.50
N SER A 416 9.44 28.14 3.46
CA SER A 416 10.58 27.73 4.28
C SER A 416 10.34 27.90 5.79
N LYS A 417 9.12 27.63 6.23
CA LYS A 417 8.69 27.74 7.64
C LYS A 417 8.55 26.35 8.27
N PHE A 418 9.68 25.64 8.35
CA PHE A 418 9.71 24.27 8.88
C PHE A 418 9.37 24.21 10.37
N GLU A 419 9.63 25.26 11.13
CA GLU A 419 9.27 25.41 12.55
C GLU A 419 7.76 25.45 12.80
N ASP A 420 6.96 25.83 11.81
CA ASP A 420 5.50 25.91 11.90
C ASP A 420 4.81 24.59 11.52
N ILE A 421 5.58 23.55 11.16
CA ILE A 421 5.02 22.23 10.81
C ILE A 421 4.85 21.40 12.08
N ASP A 422 3.59 21.15 12.45
CA ASP A 422 3.25 20.26 13.56
C ASP A 422 3.38 18.80 13.13
N VAL A 423 4.40 18.12 13.67
CA VAL A 423 4.68 16.69 13.45
C VAL A 423 4.34 15.83 14.67
N SER A 424 3.58 16.35 15.63
CA SER A 424 3.15 15.62 16.84
C SER A 424 2.03 14.58 16.57
#